data_3d27bcfe00d141a3d75df899d0d9af84
#
_entry.id   3d27bcfe00d141a3d75df899d0d9af84
#
_cell.length_a   1.000
_cell.length_b   1.000
_cell.length_c   1.000
_cell.angle_alpha   90.00
_cell.angle_beta   90.00
_cell.angle_gamma   90.00
#
_symmetry.space_group_name_H-M   'P 1'
#
loop_
_entity.id
_entity.type
_entity.pdbx_description
1 polymer ?
#
loop_
_entity_poly.entity_id
_entity_poly.type
_entity_poly.pdbx_seq_one_letter_code
_entity_poly.pdbx_strand_id
1 'polypeptide(L)'
;MNLGFLLPRPAKRGEGRGEGLRRRPASARLVVLAVAFLAGACAKQPASVAAPAQTAAKAAPKPAPAPETKRIRRAQVAGSWYPGEKDRLAAYIDQLLADTKPPKLDGKVIALISPHAGYRFSGKAAATGYALLRGQDIRRVVVLAISHHFPLRGASIPDVTHFETPLGLIPLDGAAVARLRRSPVVSAVAEAENEEHSLEMQLPLLQRVLPNFSLVPILVGQMREADYAELASALAEIVDRQTLVVASSDFTHRGDNYGYEVPAGKGTLQERLARVDDGAVEQILRLNRRGLLAHADKTGTTICGLHPIALLLDLLSRFSGVRGQVVNRYTSGDVTGDWSSSVTYVDVAFTGQWPEASKVEAARAGGERMFPLSEEERGTLLRLARASLEASVRKGSFEPAVRKTVPMVPSLERKAGAFVTLKCKMNDDGRCFGRGEDLRGCIGTIEPTDSVYETVAMRAASAALEDTRFPHTVSVAELPYVTIEISVLTPPVPIKGPEEIVIGKHGIILGVGWNRATFLPQVAPEQGWDRETTLRHLARKAGLPEDAWKKAEYKVYEAIVFGEDEHR
;
A
#
# COMPACT_ATOMS: atom_id res chain seq x y z
N MET A 1 -18.44 12.94 42.12
CA MET A 1 -19.47 12.96 41.08
C MET A 1 -18.99 12.01 39.96
N ASN A 2 -19.55 10.82 39.96
CA ASN A 2 -19.24 9.77 38.98
C ASN A 2 -19.99 10.08 37.67
N LEU A 3 -19.28 10.41 36.62
CA LEU A 3 -19.80 10.37 35.26
C LEU A 3 -19.17 9.16 34.56
N GLY A 4 -19.90 8.05 34.60
CA GLY A 4 -19.56 6.85 33.84
C GLY A 4 -19.80 7.09 32.35
N PHE A 5 -18.76 6.97 31.55
CA PHE A 5 -18.86 6.88 30.09
C PHE A 5 -19.20 5.44 29.69
N LEU A 6 -20.44 5.24 29.28
CA LEU A 6 -20.94 4.02 28.66
C LEU A 6 -20.56 4.04 27.18
N LEU A 7 -19.66 3.17 26.77
CA LEU A 7 -19.50 2.77 25.38
C LEU A 7 -20.60 1.75 25.02
N PRO A 8 -21.22 1.81 23.83
CA PRO A 8 -22.24 0.84 23.45
C PRO A 8 -21.64 -0.54 23.24
N ARG A 9 -22.25 -1.54 23.88
CA ARG A 9 -21.93 -2.97 23.71
C ARG A 9 -22.36 -3.45 22.33
N PRO A 10 -21.62 -4.35 21.67
CA PRO A 10 -22.09 -5.03 20.47
C PRO A 10 -23.26 -5.96 20.81
N ALA A 11 -24.31 -5.89 20.00
CA ALA A 11 -25.52 -6.71 20.17
C ALA A 11 -25.22 -8.19 19.98
N LYS A 12 -25.69 -9.03 20.91
CA LYS A 12 -25.71 -10.49 20.83
C LYS A 12 -26.62 -10.90 19.67
N ARG A 13 -26.13 -11.80 18.80
CA ARG A 13 -26.92 -12.51 17.81
C ARG A 13 -27.94 -13.40 18.54
N GLY A 14 -29.22 -13.12 18.33
CA GLY A 14 -30.32 -14.01 18.67
C GLY A 14 -30.65 -14.92 17.49
N GLU A 15 -30.67 -16.20 17.72
CA GLU A 15 -31.24 -17.21 16.82
C GLU A 15 -32.77 -17.06 16.78
N GLY A 16 -33.35 -17.00 15.59
CA GLY A 16 -34.80 -16.99 15.38
C GLY A 16 -35.13 -17.65 14.05
N ARG A 17 -35.82 -18.78 14.19
CA ARG A 17 -36.31 -19.69 13.14
C ARG A 17 -37.30 -19.03 12.21
N GLY A 18 -37.32 -19.56 11.00
CA GLY A 18 -38.04 -19.26 9.81
C GLY A 18 -39.57 -19.21 9.91
N GLU A 19 -40.13 -18.68 8.84
CA GLU A 19 -41.30 -19.21 8.13
C GLU A 19 -41.50 -18.39 6.86
N GLY A 20 -41.81 -19.09 5.79
CA GLY A 20 -41.92 -18.54 4.46
C GLY A 20 -43.30 -17.95 4.14
N LEU A 21 -43.35 -17.09 3.15
CA LEU A 21 -44.55 -16.83 2.34
C LEU A 21 -44.21 -16.28 0.95
N ARG A 22 -44.53 -17.06 0.02
CA ARG A 22 -45.01 -16.94 -1.39
C ARG A 22 -44.96 -15.61 -2.14
N ARG A 23 -44.48 -15.77 -3.37
CA ARG A 23 -44.50 -14.93 -4.57
C ARG A 23 -45.90 -14.34 -4.90
N ARG A 24 -45.90 -13.14 -5.51
CA ARG A 24 -46.59 -12.84 -6.80
C ARG A 24 -46.08 -11.53 -7.43
N PRO A 25 -46.13 -11.42 -8.80
CA PRO A 25 -45.50 -10.33 -9.55
C PRO A 25 -46.51 -9.29 -10.05
N ALA A 26 -46.05 -8.09 -10.38
CA ALA A 26 -46.81 -7.13 -11.20
C ALA A 26 -45.84 -6.32 -12.07
N SER A 27 -45.80 -6.62 -13.29
CA SER A 27 -46.32 -5.97 -14.52
C SER A 27 -45.67 -4.64 -14.91
N ALA A 28 -45.01 -4.74 -16.04
CA ALA A 28 -44.45 -3.70 -16.89
C ALA A 28 -45.51 -2.66 -17.34
N ARG A 29 -45.11 -1.40 -17.47
CA ARG A 29 -45.74 -0.47 -18.41
C ARG A 29 -44.69 0.19 -19.29
N LEU A 30 -44.78 -0.20 -20.51
CA LEU A 30 -44.15 0.35 -21.71
C LEU A 30 -44.83 1.70 -22.02
N VAL A 31 -44.08 2.77 -22.27
CA VAL A 31 -44.56 3.97 -22.98
C VAL A 31 -43.69 4.19 -24.19
N VAL A 32 -44.32 3.99 -25.33
CA VAL A 32 -43.84 4.31 -26.69
C VAL A 32 -44.38 5.70 -27.03
N LEU A 33 -43.55 6.58 -27.57
CA LEU A 33 -43.95 7.75 -28.37
C LEU A 33 -42.82 8.05 -29.37
N ALA A 34 -42.96 7.66 -30.53
CA ALA A 34 -43.40 8.21 -31.80
C ALA A 34 -42.47 9.27 -32.40
N VAL A 35 -41.94 8.86 -33.51
CA VAL A 35 -41.15 9.58 -34.52
C VAL A 35 -42.02 10.57 -35.28
N ALA A 36 -41.49 11.73 -35.60
CA ALA A 36 -41.98 12.57 -36.69
C ALA A 36 -40.81 13.03 -37.57
N PHE A 37 -40.81 12.51 -38.79
CA PHE A 37 -40.04 13.01 -39.92
C PHE A 37 -40.66 14.29 -40.45
N LEU A 38 -39.85 15.28 -40.84
CA LEU A 38 -40.17 16.20 -41.92
C LEU A 38 -38.94 16.54 -42.75
N ALA A 39 -39.11 16.31 -44.02
CA ALA A 39 -38.12 16.49 -45.08
C ALA A 39 -38.22 17.91 -45.67
N GLY A 40 -37.11 18.34 -46.26
CA GLY A 40 -37.16 19.15 -47.46
C GLY A 40 -36.61 20.57 -47.36
N ALA A 41 -35.52 20.89 -47.96
CA ALA A 41 -35.41 21.63 -49.20
C ALA A 41 -34.00 22.13 -49.48
N CYS A 42 -33.58 21.84 -50.66
CA CYS A 42 -32.35 22.24 -51.34
C CYS A 42 -32.42 23.74 -51.71
N ALA A 43 -31.42 24.55 -51.39
CA ALA A 43 -31.23 25.87 -51.99
C ALA A 43 -29.74 26.18 -52.19
N LYS A 44 -29.45 26.62 -53.39
CA LYS A 44 -28.18 26.89 -54.07
C LYS A 44 -27.29 27.92 -53.34
N GLN A 45 -26.00 27.67 -53.40
CA GLN A 45 -24.92 28.66 -53.08
C GLN A 45 -24.85 29.75 -54.17
N PRO A 46 -24.55 30.98 -53.85
CA PRO A 46 -23.86 31.91 -54.73
C PRO A 46 -22.43 32.21 -54.23
N ALA A 47 -21.64 32.66 -55.18
CA ALA A 47 -20.21 32.77 -55.25
C ALA A 47 -19.52 33.65 -54.23
N SER A 48 -18.28 33.25 -53.96
CA SER A 48 -17.17 33.88 -53.32
C SER A 48 -17.00 35.40 -53.59
N VAL A 49 -16.94 36.16 -52.50
CA VAL A 49 -16.32 37.51 -52.49
C VAL A 49 -15.26 37.50 -51.38
N ALA A 50 -14.02 37.88 -51.77
CA ALA A 50 -12.86 37.94 -50.90
C ALA A 50 -13.06 38.96 -49.79
N ALA A 51 -12.82 38.59 -48.55
CA ALA A 51 -12.79 39.44 -47.37
C ALA A 51 -11.36 39.97 -47.12
N PRO A 52 -11.21 41.19 -46.58
CA PRO A 52 -9.92 41.81 -46.33
C PRO A 52 -9.26 41.22 -45.07
N ALA A 53 -7.92 41.26 -45.05
CA ALA A 53 -7.07 40.76 -43.98
C ALA A 53 -7.46 41.31 -42.58
N GLN A 54 -7.81 40.43 -41.68
CA GLN A 54 -8.02 40.74 -40.28
C GLN A 54 -6.67 40.86 -39.57
N THR A 55 -6.40 42.02 -39.05
CA THR A 55 -5.34 42.32 -38.06
C THR A 55 -5.51 41.43 -36.84
N ALA A 56 -4.45 40.73 -36.43
CA ALA A 56 -4.38 39.87 -35.26
C ALA A 56 -4.81 40.61 -34.00
N ALA A 57 -5.99 40.29 -33.51
CA ALA A 57 -6.46 40.74 -32.22
C ALA A 57 -5.66 40.00 -31.12
N LYS A 58 -5.00 40.78 -30.26
CA LYS A 58 -4.28 40.34 -29.06
C LYS A 58 -5.23 39.52 -28.22
N ALA A 59 -4.96 38.21 -28.01
CA ALA A 59 -5.77 37.32 -27.22
C ALA A 59 -5.99 37.90 -25.82
N ALA A 60 -7.25 38.01 -25.41
CA ALA A 60 -7.62 38.44 -24.07
C ALA A 60 -7.04 37.45 -23.03
N PRO A 61 -6.59 37.90 -21.86
CA PRO A 61 -6.08 37.03 -20.83
C PRO A 61 -7.17 36.06 -20.39
N LYS A 62 -6.81 34.77 -20.30
CA LYS A 62 -7.68 33.70 -19.81
C LYS A 62 -8.22 34.11 -18.43
N PRO A 63 -9.53 34.03 -18.17
CA PRO A 63 -10.07 34.39 -16.88
C PRO A 63 -9.40 33.56 -15.79
N ALA A 64 -9.06 34.19 -14.68
CA ALA A 64 -8.52 33.52 -13.51
C ALA A 64 -9.51 32.41 -13.07
N PRO A 65 -9.02 31.23 -12.66
CA PRO A 65 -9.91 30.18 -12.18
C PRO A 65 -10.76 30.71 -11.01
N ALA A 66 -12.05 30.42 -11.04
CA ALA A 66 -12.96 30.77 -9.95
C ALA A 66 -12.42 30.23 -8.61
N PRO A 67 -12.57 30.93 -7.48
CA PRO A 67 -12.09 30.46 -6.20
C PRO A 67 -12.74 29.10 -5.88
N GLU A 68 -11.89 28.07 -5.71
CA GLU A 68 -12.37 26.74 -5.33
C GLU A 68 -13.12 26.82 -4.00
N THR A 69 -14.34 26.33 -3.99
CA THR A 69 -15.15 26.26 -2.77
C THR A 69 -14.47 25.31 -1.79
N LYS A 70 -14.10 25.80 -0.60
CA LYS A 70 -13.45 25.00 0.43
C LYS A 70 -14.42 23.91 0.93
N ARG A 71 -14.05 22.65 0.76
CA ARG A 71 -14.67 21.50 1.40
C ARG A 71 -13.85 21.18 2.65
N ILE A 72 -14.43 21.38 3.83
CA ILE A 72 -13.70 21.36 5.10
C ILE A 72 -14.18 20.16 5.92
N ARG A 73 -13.23 19.29 6.35
CA ARG A 73 -13.47 18.34 7.41
C ARG A 73 -13.33 19.03 8.76
N ARG A 74 -14.44 19.14 9.47
CA ARG A 74 -14.51 19.75 10.79
C ARG A 74 -13.86 18.88 11.85
N ALA A 75 -13.32 19.51 12.91
CA ALA A 75 -12.84 18.80 14.08
C ALA A 75 -13.98 18.02 14.75
N GLN A 76 -13.72 16.76 15.12
CA GLN A 76 -14.72 15.85 15.69
C GLN A 76 -14.57 15.73 17.21
N VAL A 77 -13.34 15.81 17.73
CA VAL A 77 -13.04 15.55 19.15
C VAL A 77 -12.51 16.79 19.90
N ALA A 78 -12.56 17.95 19.27
CA ALA A 78 -12.24 19.22 19.90
C ALA A 78 -13.17 19.50 21.11
N GLY A 79 -12.61 19.92 22.22
CA GLY A 79 -13.34 20.15 23.49
C GLY A 79 -13.55 18.91 24.35
N SER A 80 -13.30 17.70 23.78
CA SER A 80 -13.43 16.44 24.53
C SER A 80 -12.09 15.73 24.72
N TRP A 81 -11.29 15.53 23.66
CA TRP A 81 -10.02 14.84 23.70
C TRP A 81 -8.82 15.80 23.81
N TYR A 82 -9.04 17.02 23.40
CA TYR A 82 -8.13 18.16 23.59
C TYR A 82 -8.93 19.45 23.74
N PRO A 83 -8.37 20.57 24.27
CA PRO A 83 -9.10 21.83 24.45
C PRO A 83 -9.72 22.34 23.14
N GLY A 84 -11.00 22.70 23.17
CA GLY A 84 -11.75 23.18 22.00
C GLY A 84 -11.49 24.66 21.65
N GLU A 85 -10.96 25.45 22.59
CA GLU A 85 -10.67 26.87 22.40
C GLU A 85 -9.26 27.07 21.90
N LYS A 86 -9.06 27.92 20.89
CA LYS A 86 -7.78 28.15 20.21
C LYS A 86 -6.64 28.45 21.17
N ASP A 87 -6.81 29.47 21.99
CA ASP A 87 -5.72 29.95 22.88
C ASP A 87 -5.43 28.94 23.99
N ARG A 88 -6.47 28.29 24.50
CA ARG A 88 -6.34 27.23 25.50
C ARG A 88 -5.62 26.01 24.95
N LEU A 89 -5.95 25.62 23.71
CA LEU A 89 -5.28 24.51 23.04
C LEU A 89 -3.81 24.84 22.75
N ALA A 90 -3.54 26.05 22.25
CA ALA A 90 -2.18 26.50 21.99
C ALA A 90 -1.33 26.48 23.26
N ALA A 91 -1.81 27.06 24.36
CA ALA A 91 -1.11 27.07 25.62
C ALA A 91 -0.88 25.65 26.19
N TYR A 92 -1.90 24.77 26.06
CA TYR A 92 -1.80 23.40 26.51
C TYR A 92 -0.72 22.61 25.76
N ILE A 93 -0.68 22.73 24.42
CA ILE A 93 0.34 22.09 23.61
C ILE A 93 1.72 22.67 23.86
N ASP A 94 1.83 24.01 24.01
CA ASP A 94 3.11 24.66 24.34
C ASP A 94 3.68 24.15 25.66
N GLN A 95 2.84 23.93 26.67
CA GLN A 95 3.23 23.34 27.93
C GLN A 95 3.70 21.88 27.74
N LEU A 96 2.95 21.05 27.02
CA LEU A 96 3.36 19.68 26.70
C LEU A 96 4.74 19.65 26.03
N LEU A 97 4.96 20.54 25.05
CA LEU A 97 6.23 20.64 24.32
C LEU A 97 7.38 21.19 25.18
N ALA A 98 7.09 22.04 26.19
CA ALA A 98 8.09 22.57 27.13
C ALA A 98 8.51 21.52 28.16
N ASP A 99 7.57 20.65 28.54
CA ASP A 99 7.81 19.60 29.55
C ASP A 99 8.54 18.38 28.96
N THR A 100 8.74 18.32 27.63
CA THR A 100 9.46 17.21 27.02
C THR A 100 10.97 17.42 26.98
N LYS A 101 11.70 16.30 27.03
CA LYS A 101 13.15 16.25 26.83
C LYS A 101 13.46 15.23 25.73
N PRO A 102 13.27 15.62 24.45
CA PRO A 102 13.52 14.69 23.36
C PRO A 102 14.99 14.28 23.32
N PRO A 103 15.31 13.03 22.99
CA PRO A 103 16.68 12.60 22.84
C PRO A 103 17.33 13.28 21.62
N LYS A 104 18.66 13.36 21.63
CA LYS A 104 19.40 13.73 20.43
C LYS A 104 19.35 12.56 19.44
N LEU A 105 19.00 12.86 18.20
CA LEU A 105 18.99 11.89 17.11
C LEU A 105 20.07 12.24 16.09
N ASP A 106 20.70 11.22 15.52
CA ASP A 106 21.62 11.39 14.41
C ASP A 106 20.82 11.46 13.09
N GLY A 107 20.79 12.64 12.48
CA GLY A 107 20.13 12.87 11.20
C GLY A 107 18.75 13.53 11.30
N LYS A 108 18.16 13.74 10.12
CA LYS A 108 16.84 14.38 9.99
C LYS A 108 15.74 13.36 10.29
N VAL A 109 14.74 13.78 11.08
CA VAL A 109 13.53 12.98 11.26
C VAL A 109 12.71 13.00 9.96
N ILE A 110 12.43 11.80 9.42
CA ILE A 110 11.65 11.62 8.20
C ILE A 110 10.30 10.96 8.47
N ALA A 111 10.18 10.21 9.57
CA ALA A 111 8.91 9.62 9.97
C ALA A 111 8.78 9.48 11.49
N LEU A 112 7.52 9.39 11.96
CA LEU A 112 7.15 9.13 13.35
C LEU A 112 6.09 8.02 13.42
N ILE A 113 6.13 7.24 14.50
CA ILE A 113 4.95 6.56 15.03
C ILE A 113 4.56 7.36 16.26
N SER A 114 3.31 7.85 16.33
CA SER A 114 2.86 8.74 17.41
C SER A 114 1.48 8.33 17.91
N PRO A 115 1.24 8.31 19.23
CA PRO A 115 -0.04 7.91 19.80
C PRO A 115 -1.14 8.94 19.56
N HIS A 116 -2.42 8.49 19.67
CA HIS A 116 -3.60 9.30 19.36
C HIS A 116 -4.72 9.25 20.42
N ALA A 117 -4.45 8.75 21.62
CA ALA A 117 -5.38 8.91 22.72
C ALA A 117 -5.57 10.39 23.09
N GLY A 118 -6.60 10.70 23.88
CA GLY A 118 -6.81 12.08 24.36
C GLY A 118 -5.53 12.65 24.99
N TYR A 119 -5.25 13.92 24.74
CA TYR A 119 -3.98 14.58 25.12
C TYR A 119 -3.64 14.49 26.60
N ARG A 120 -4.64 14.36 27.47
CA ARG A 120 -4.43 14.09 28.90
C ARG A 120 -3.62 12.82 29.14
N PHE A 121 -3.77 11.83 28.28
CA PHE A 121 -3.14 10.52 28.41
C PHE A 121 -1.88 10.40 27.55
N SER A 122 -2.00 10.61 26.23
CA SER A 122 -0.91 10.37 25.28
C SER A 122 -0.11 11.61 24.90
N GLY A 123 -0.59 12.82 25.27
CA GLY A 123 -0.04 14.08 24.78
C GLY A 123 1.45 14.27 25.08
N LYS A 124 1.95 13.76 26.23
CA LYS A 124 3.38 13.84 26.57
C LYS A 124 4.24 12.96 25.65
N ALA A 125 3.78 11.75 25.29
CA ALA A 125 4.51 10.92 24.34
C ALA A 125 4.55 11.60 22.96
N ALA A 126 3.39 11.94 22.41
CA ALA A 126 3.29 12.60 21.11
C ALA A 126 4.12 13.90 21.07
N ALA A 127 4.03 14.76 22.09
CA ALA A 127 4.81 16.00 22.15
C ALA A 127 6.33 15.75 22.12
N THR A 128 6.82 14.62 22.67
CA THR A 128 8.26 14.29 22.64
C THR A 128 8.74 14.06 21.20
N GLY A 129 8.00 13.29 20.39
CA GLY A 129 8.32 13.05 18.98
C GLY A 129 8.18 14.33 18.15
N TYR A 130 7.09 15.06 18.34
CA TYR A 130 6.88 16.30 17.60
C TYR A 130 7.89 17.41 17.94
N ALA A 131 8.41 17.46 19.15
CA ALA A 131 9.46 18.41 19.52
C ALA A 131 10.76 18.24 18.71
N LEU A 132 11.04 17.03 18.22
CA LEU A 132 12.17 16.72 17.34
C LEU A 132 12.07 17.39 15.96
N LEU A 133 10.89 17.82 15.56
CA LEU A 133 10.65 18.45 14.25
C LEU A 133 10.94 19.95 14.23
N ARG A 134 11.14 20.57 15.40
CA ARG A 134 11.38 22.01 15.48
C ARG A 134 12.61 22.41 14.65
N GLY A 135 12.43 23.44 13.81
CA GLY A 135 13.50 23.95 12.93
C GLY A 135 13.76 23.13 11.67
N GLN A 136 13.03 22.02 11.44
CA GLN A 136 13.12 21.28 10.20
C GLN A 136 12.23 21.91 9.11
N ASP A 137 12.74 21.98 7.89
CA ASP A 137 11.96 22.44 6.71
C ASP A 137 11.08 21.29 6.19
N ILE A 138 9.91 21.15 6.80
CA ILE A 138 8.87 20.18 6.43
C ILE A 138 7.70 20.97 5.84
N ARG A 139 7.30 20.64 4.61
CA ARG A 139 6.23 21.29 3.85
C ARG A 139 5.06 20.37 3.54
N ARG A 140 5.27 19.07 3.59
CA ARG A 140 4.25 18.04 3.42
C ARG A 140 4.25 17.10 4.61
N VAL A 141 3.07 16.83 5.14
CA VAL A 141 2.89 15.81 6.17
C VAL A 141 1.90 14.76 5.67
N VAL A 142 2.35 13.52 5.58
CA VAL A 142 1.51 12.36 5.32
C VAL A 142 1.14 11.75 6.67
N VAL A 143 -0.15 11.65 6.97
CA VAL A 143 -0.62 10.98 8.19
C VAL A 143 -1.32 9.68 7.80
N LEU A 144 -0.74 8.56 8.22
CA LEU A 144 -1.29 7.22 8.11
C LEU A 144 -2.03 6.92 9.41
N ALA A 145 -3.34 6.88 9.37
CA ALA A 145 -4.20 6.68 10.55
C ALA A 145 -5.13 5.47 10.35
N ILE A 146 -5.84 5.08 11.37
CA ILE A 146 -6.78 3.94 11.31
C ILE A 146 -8.23 4.44 11.28
N SER A 147 -9.17 3.59 10.83
CA SER A 147 -10.61 3.77 11.02
C SER A 147 -11.07 2.88 12.17
N HIS A 148 -11.47 3.48 13.31
CA HIS A 148 -11.95 2.76 14.48
C HIS A 148 -13.42 2.35 14.38
N HIS A 149 -14.21 3.12 13.63
CA HIS A 149 -15.67 3.01 13.61
C HIS A 149 -16.20 2.24 12.39
N PHE A 150 -15.40 2.07 11.36
CA PHE A 150 -15.78 1.41 10.12
C PHE A 150 -14.74 0.38 9.66
N PRO A 151 -15.15 -0.86 9.31
CA PRO A 151 -14.23 -1.90 8.86
C PRO A 151 -13.72 -1.59 7.44
N LEU A 152 -12.70 -0.75 7.35
CA LEU A 152 -12.08 -0.33 6.10
C LEU A 152 -11.19 -1.44 5.53
N ARG A 153 -11.24 -1.64 4.21
CA ARG A 153 -10.28 -2.44 3.44
C ARG A 153 -9.50 -1.53 2.49
N GLY A 154 -8.17 -1.73 2.40
CA GLY A 154 -7.32 -0.83 1.64
C GLY A 154 -7.11 0.48 2.39
N ALA A 155 -7.18 1.62 1.68
CA ALA A 155 -7.01 2.93 2.25
C ALA A 155 -8.09 3.91 1.79
N SER A 156 -8.40 4.91 2.63
CA SER A 156 -9.30 6.00 2.29
C SER A 156 -8.63 7.35 2.41
N ILE A 157 -8.86 8.23 1.43
CA ILE A 157 -8.47 9.64 1.46
C ILE A 157 -9.74 10.47 1.30
N PRO A 158 -10.10 11.34 2.28
CA PRO A 158 -11.34 12.10 2.26
C PRO A 158 -11.41 13.10 1.10
N ASP A 159 -12.62 13.25 0.52
CA ASP A 159 -12.85 14.19 -0.57
C ASP A 159 -13.09 15.61 -0.03
N VAL A 160 -12.08 16.17 0.61
CA VAL A 160 -12.07 17.53 1.17
C VAL A 160 -10.85 18.29 0.66
N THR A 161 -10.84 19.61 0.88
CA THR A 161 -9.70 20.47 0.54
C THR A 161 -8.92 20.92 1.78
N HIS A 162 -9.55 20.87 2.96
CA HIS A 162 -8.96 21.31 4.23
C HIS A 162 -9.43 20.44 5.39
N PHE A 163 -8.56 20.31 6.39
CA PHE A 163 -8.92 19.88 7.74
C PHE A 163 -8.97 21.08 8.67
N GLU A 164 -9.91 21.07 9.61
CA GLU A 164 -10.06 22.09 10.63
C GLU A 164 -9.61 21.57 11.99
N THR A 165 -8.90 22.42 12.72
CA THR A 165 -8.69 22.31 14.18
C THR A 165 -9.02 23.66 14.83
N PRO A 166 -9.13 23.77 16.14
CA PRO A 166 -9.28 25.08 16.78
C PRO A 166 -8.12 26.05 16.47
N LEU A 167 -6.94 25.55 16.08
CA LEU A 167 -5.80 26.38 15.69
C LEU A 167 -5.91 26.95 14.27
N GLY A 168 -6.83 26.43 13.44
CA GLY A 168 -7.06 26.91 12.09
C GLY A 168 -7.13 25.80 11.04
N LEU A 169 -7.23 26.20 9.77
CA LEU A 169 -7.35 25.29 8.63
C LEU A 169 -5.97 24.80 8.16
N ILE A 170 -5.90 23.52 7.81
CA ILE A 170 -4.75 22.90 7.18
C ILE A 170 -5.15 22.50 5.76
N PRO A 171 -4.49 23.04 4.71
CA PRO A 171 -4.79 22.64 3.33
C PRO A 171 -4.28 21.23 3.05
N LEU A 172 -5.00 20.50 2.20
CA LEU A 172 -4.50 19.25 1.65
C LEU A 172 -3.49 19.52 0.52
N ASP A 173 -2.50 18.63 0.37
CA ASP A 173 -1.68 18.57 -0.83
C ASP A 173 -2.47 17.91 -1.97
N GLY A 174 -3.18 18.74 -2.74
CA GLY A 174 -4.07 18.26 -3.80
C GLY A 174 -3.33 17.45 -4.88
N ALA A 175 -2.07 17.79 -5.18
CA ALA A 175 -1.28 17.07 -6.17
C ALA A 175 -0.87 15.67 -5.67
N ALA A 176 -0.41 15.58 -4.43
CA ALA A 176 -0.07 14.30 -3.79
C ALA A 176 -1.32 13.42 -3.62
N VAL A 177 -2.44 13.99 -3.16
CA VAL A 177 -3.73 13.29 -3.03
C VAL A 177 -4.22 12.76 -4.38
N ALA A 178 -4.21 13.58 -5.43
CA ALA A 178 -4.61 13.15 -6.78
C ALA A 178 -3.74 12.02 -7.31
N ARG A 179 -2.44 12.01 -6.95
CA ARG A 179 -1.53 10.94 -7.32
C ARG A 179 -1.84 9.63 -6.60
N LEU A 180 -2.02 9.68 -5.29
CA LEU A 180 -2.35 8.50 -4.47
C LEU A 180 -3.69 7.87 -4.85
N ARG A 181 -4.68 8.69 -5.23
CA ARG A 181 -5.99 8.20 -5.72
C ARG A 181 -5.92 7.43 -7.04
N ARG A 182 -4.77 7.41 -7.73
CA ARG A 182 -4.57 6.53 -8.89
C ARG A 182 -4.30 5.08 -8.47
N SER A 183 -3.88 4.87 -7.24
CA SER A 183 -3.71 3.51 -6.72
C SER A 183 -5.08 2.87 -6.49
N PRO A 184 -5.28 1.62 -6.99
CA PRO A 184 -6.56 0.91 -6.81
C PRO A 184 -6.83 0.53 -5.34
N VAL A 185 -5.84 0.69 -4.47
CA VAL A 185 -5.98 0.44 -3.02
C VAL A 185 -6.60 1.63 -2.31
N VAL A 186 -6.62 2.82 -2.96
CA VAL A 186 -7.10 4.08 -2.39
C VAL A 186 -8.49 4.41 -2.90
N SER A 187 -9.39 4.72 -1.98
CA SER A 187 -10.77 5.15 -2.26
C SER A 187 -11.12 6.39 -1.44
N ALA A 188 -12.37 6.82 -1.51
CA ALA A 188 -12.96 7.78 -0.57
C ALA A 188 -14.16 7.09 0.07
N VAL A 189 -14.07 6.80 1.37
CA VAL A 189 -15.09 6.06 2.14
C VAL A 189 -15.55 6.96 3.28
N ALA A 190 -16.60 7.71 3.03
CA ALA A 190 -17.11 8.73 3.97
C ALA A 190 -17.45 8.12 5.35
N GLU A 191 -17.97 6.90 5.39
CA GLU A 191 -18.31 6.20 6.62
C GLU A 191 -17.07 5.90 7.48
N ALA A 192 -15.91 5.68 6.85
CA ALA A 192 -14.65 5.48 7.56
C ALA A 192 -14.06 6.79 8.11
N GLU A 193 -14.44 7.92 7.53
CA GLU A 193 -13.82 9.22 7.73
C GLU A 193 -14.58 10.11 8.73
N ASN A 194 -15.92 9.96 8.80
CA ASN A 194 -16.80 10.97 9.44
C ASN A 194 -16.58 11.11 10.95
N GLU A 195 -16.39 10.04 11.69
CA GLU A 195 -16.25 10.06 13.17
C GLU A 195 -14.83 9.70 13.63
N GLU A 196 -13.87 9.64 12.68
CA GLU A 196 -12.53 9.15 12.99
C GLU A 196 -11.66 10.24 13.62
N HIS A 197 -11.01 9.90 14.72
CA HIS A 197 -10.20 10.80 15.53
C HIS A 197 -8.69 10.58 15.39
N SER A 198 -8.25 9.37 15.01
CA SER A 198 -6.83 8.98 15.01
C SER A 198 -5.94 9.90 14.17
N LEU A 199 -6.47 10.40 13.04
CA LEU A 199 -5.79 11.38 12.21
C LEU A 199 -5.83 12.78 12.83
N GLU A 200 -7.00 13.20 13.31
CA GLU A 200 -7.22 14.54 13.87
C GLU A 200 -6.30 14.82 15.06
N MET A 201 -6.06 13.81 15.92
CA MET A 201 -5.23 13.94 17.11
C MET A 201 -3.78 14.34 16.82
N GLN A 202 -3.28 14.10 15.63
CA GLN A 202 -1.92 14.49 15.22
C GLN A 202 -1.85 15.97 14.82
N LEU A 203 -2.94 16.55 14.33
CA LEU A 203 -2.93 17.83 13.63
C LEU A 203 -2.59 19.04 14.50
N PRO A 204 -3.14 19.19 15.72
CA PRO A 204 -2.82 20.37 16.55
C PRO A 204 -1.34 20.44 16.98
N LEU A 205 -0.72 19.28 17.28
CA LEU A 205 0.72 19.21 17.59
C LEU A 205 1.56 19.60 16.38
N LEU A 206 1.21 19.09 15.18
CA LEU A 206 1.87 19.46 13.93
C LEU A 206 1.78 20.97 13.68
N GLN A 207 0.62 21.59 13.87
CA GLN A 207 0.42 23.04 13.69
C GLN A 207 1.27 23.89 14.64
N ARG A 208 1.60 23.37 15.84
CA ARG A 208 2.45 24.08 16.81
C ARG A 208 3.93 23.98 16.52
N VAL A 209 4.39 22.92 15.85
CA VAL A 209 5.82 22.70 15.60
C VAL A 209 6.22 23.02 14.15
N LEU A 210 5.27 22.99 13.21
CA LEU A 210 5.50 23.27 11.79
C LEU A 210 4.69 24.51 11.36
N PRO A 211 5.33 25.60 10.93
CA PRO A 211 4.63 26.85 10.67
C PRO A 211 3.70 26.80 9.45
N ASN A 212 4.07 26.03 8.43
CA ASN A 212 3.32 25.92 7.18
C ASN A 212 3.55 24.55 6.56
N PHE A 213 2.51 23.77 6.42
CA PHE A 213 2.54 22.47 5.72
C PHE A 213 1.20 22.17 5.04
N SER A 214 1.23 21.32 4.04
CA SER A 214 0.06 20.69 3.45
C SER A 214 -0.07 19.25 3.93
N LEU A 215 -1.31 18.79 4.11
CA LEU A 215 -1.65 17.48 4.66
C LEU A 215 -1.96 16.49 3.54
N VAL A 216 -1.49 15.26 3.70
CA VAL A 216 -1.94 14.09 2.95
C VAL A 216 -2.55 13.11 3.96
N PRO A 217 -3.88 13.15 4.17
CA PRO A 217 -4.58 12.31 5.15
C PRO A 217 -4.91 10.95 4.56
N ILE A 218 -4.53 9.86 5.22
CA ILE A 218 -4.78 8.51 4.74
C ILE A 218 -5.28 7.65 5.91
N LEU A 219 -6.51 7.17 5.83
CA LEU A 219 -6.99 6.11 6.69
C LEU A 219 -6.61 4.76 6.08
N VAL A 220 -5.95 3.93 6.85
CA VAL A 220 -5.42 2.63 6.45
C VAL A 220 -6.21 1.54 7.16
N GLY A 221 -6.91 0.73 6.39
CA GLY A 221 -7.69 -0.41 6.88
C GLY A 221 -6.93 -1.73 6.77
N GLN A 222 -7.68 -2.83 6.75
CA GLN A 222 -7.11 -4.14 6.50
C GLN A 222 -6.54 -4.22 5.08
N MET A 223 -5.33 -4.75 4.96
CA MET A 223 -4.60 -4.85 3.70
C MET A 223 -4.14 -6.28 3.44
N ARG A 224 -4.19 -6.69 2.18
CA ARG A 224 -3.51 -7.88 1.69
C ARG A 224 -2.03 -7.59 1.49
N GLU A 225 -1.22 -8.60 1.37
CA GLU A 225 0.24 -8.47 1.11
C GLU A 225 0.55 -7.55 -0.09
N ALA A 226 -0.20 -7.72 -1.20
CA ALA A 226 -0.02 -6.91 -2.40
C ALA A 226 -0.44 -5.43 -2.20
N ASP A 227 -1.41 -5.15 -1.33
CA ASP A 227 -1.93 -3.81 -1.10
C ASP A 227 -0.88 -2.94 -0.38
N TYR A 228 -0.10 -3.53 0.55
CA TYR A 228 1.03 -2.82 1.18
C TYR A 228 2.08 -2.40 0.17
N ALA A 229 2.50 -3.31 -0.71
CA ALA A 229 3.52 -3.03 -1.73
C ALA A 229 3.06 -1.93 -2.70
N GLU A 230 1.81 -2.00 -3.15
CA GLU A 230 1.20 -1.02 -4.06
C GLU A 230 1.15 0.37 -3.41
N LEU A 231 0.58 0.48 -2.20
CA LEU A 231 0.42 1.78 -1.54
C LEU A 231 1.76 2.37 -1.08
N ALA A 232 2.70 1.53 -0.60
CA ALA A 232 4.05 1.98 -0.28
C ALA A 232 4.81 2.48 -1.52
N SER A 233 4.58 1.87 -2.71
CA SER A 233 5.12 2.38 -3.97
C SER A 233 4.54 3.75 -4.32
N ALA A 234 3.22 3.91 -4.21
CA ALA A 234 2.56 5.19 -4.47
C ALA A 234 3.03 6.29 -3.49
N LEU A 235 3.24 5.93 -2.21
CA LEU A 235 3.79 6.84 -1.20
C LEU A 235 5.24 7.23 -1.50
N ALA A 236 6.08 6.28 -1.94
CA ALA A 236 7.46 6.55 -2.31
C ALA A 236 7.60 7.58 -3.44
N GLU A 237 6.56 7.72 -4.26
CA GLU A 237 6.52 8.70 -5.35
C GLU A 237 6.21 10.12 -4.90
N ILE A 238 5.68 10.32 -3.72
CA ILE A 238 5.30 11.65 -3.20
C ILE A 238 6.20 12.13 -2.06
N VAL A 239 7.03 11.25 -1.46
CA VAL A 239 7.95 11.64 -0.40
C VAL A 239 9.22 12.29 -0.97
N ASP A 240 9.62 13.41 -0.38
CA ASP A 240 10.78 14.18 -0.74
C ASP A 240 11.46 14.77 0.53
N ARG A 241 12.53 15.53 0.37
CA ARG A 241 13.28 16.11 1.49
C ARG A 241 12.45 16.98 2.45
N GLN A 242 11.29 17.45 2.03
CA GLN A 242 10.40 18.30 2.83
C GLN A 242 9.17 17.53 3.31
N THR A 243 9.18 16.20 3.24
CA THR A 243 8.07 15.34 3.65
C THR A 243 8.34 14.70 5.00
N LEU A 244 7.34 14.71 5.86
CA LEU A 244 7.23 13.89 7.07
C LEU A 244 6.14 12.85 6.88
N VAL A 245 6.37 11.61 7.33
CA VAL A 245 5.32 10.59 7.39
C VAL A 245 5.05 10.22 8.84
N VAL A 246 3.79 10.26 9.26
CA VAL A 246 3.36 9.92 10.62
C VAL A 246 2.43 8.72 10.57
N ALA A 247 2.77 7.62 11.26
CA ALA A 247 1.83 6.55 11.54
C ALA A 247 1.19 6.80 12.92
N SER A 248 -0.11 7.00 12.91
CA SER A 248 -0.89 7.29 14.11
C SER A 248 -1.34 5.99 14.77
N SER A 249 -0.83 5.70 15.97
CA SER A 249 -1.12 4.44 16.67
C SER A 249 -0.86 4.51 18.16
N ASP A 250 -1.85 4.11 18.95
CA ASP A 250 -1.60 3.61 20.29
C ASP A 250 -1.13 2.14 20.22
N PHE A 251 -0.42 1.67 21.24
CA PHE A 251 0.06 0.30 21.36
C PHE A 251 -0.97 -0.57 22.13
N THR A 252 -0.51 -1.57 22.85
CA THR A 252 -1.42 -2.56 23.43
C THR A 252 -2.45 -1.93 24.37
N HIS A 253 -3.74 -2.17 24.07
CA HIS A 253 -4.88 -1.90 24.91
C HIS A 253 -5.21 -3.17 25.69
N ARG A 254 -5.22 -3.14 27.02
CA ARG A 254 -5.50 -4.31 27.84
C ARG A 254 -6.53 -4.02 28.95
N GLY A 255 -7.16 -5.07 29.43
CA GLY A 255 -8.11 -5.07 30.54
C GLY A 255 -9.56 -5.17 30.08
N ASP A 256 -10.48 -5.16 31.03
CA ASP A 256 -11.91 -5.45 30.80
C ASP A 256 -12.55 -4.52 29.75
N ASN A 257 -12.12 -3.27 29.67
CA ASN A 257 -12.64 -2.30 28.71
C ASN A 257 -12.30 -2.64 27.26
N TYR A 258 -11.24 -3.43 27.05
CA TYR A 258 -10.70 -3.73 25.72
C TYR A 258 -10.82 -5.20 25.33
N GLY A 259 -11.26 -6.06 26.29
CA GLY A 259 -11.43 -7.49 26.05
C GLY A 259 -10.12 -8.24 25.75
N TYR A 260 -8.98 -7.68 26.12
CA TYR A 260 -7.66 -8.30 25.92
C TYR A 260 -6.87 -8.37 27.23
N GLU A 261 -6.33 -9.56 27.50
CA GLU A 261 -5.37 -9.79 28.58
C GLU A 261 -4.03 -10.27 28.02
N VAL A 262 -2.95 -9.70 28.55
CA VAL A 262 -1.60 -10.10 28.15
C VAL A 262 -1.37 -11.57 28.47
N PRO A 263 -0.68 -12.33 27.61
CA PRO A 263 -0.42 -13.75 27.82
C PRO A 263 0.13 -14.04 29.21
N ALA A 264 -0.33 -15.12 29.83
CA ALA A 264 0.17 -15.57 31.13
C ALA A 264 1.69 -15.89 31.05
N GLY A 265 2.39 -15.67 32.15
CA GLY A 265 3.85 -15.90 32.17
C GLY A 265 4.50 -15.38 33.43
N LYS A 266 5.84 -15.45 33.49
CA LYS A 266 6.64 -14.94 34.59
C LYS A 266 6.63 -13.40 34.67
N GLY A 267 6.66 -12.86 35.88
CA GLY A 267 6.76 -11.42 36.16
C GLY A 267 5.39 -10.77 36.40
N THR A 268 5.47 -9.49 36.77
CA THR A 268 4.30 -8.63 37.01
C THR A 268 3.47 -8.42 35.74
N LEU A 269 2.28 -7.87 35.89
CA LEU A 269 1.43 -7.48 34.76
C LEU A 269 2.17 -6.49 33.85
N GLN A 270 2.81 -5.48 34.44
CA GLN A 270 3.55 -4.45 33.72
C GLN A 270 4.72 -5.04 32.91
N GLU A 271 5.47 -5.98 33.50
CA GLU A 271 6.56 -6.67 32.78
C GLU A 271 6.06 -7.54 31.64
N ARG A 272 4.89 -8.19 31.79
CA ARG A 272 4.30 -8.98 30.71
C ARG A 272 3.79 -8.10 29.58
N LEU A 273 3.12 -6.99 29.92
CA LEU A 273 2.67 -6.00 28.94
C LEU A 273 3.87 -5.41 28.20
N ALA A 274 4.93 -5.03 28.93
CA ALA A 274 6.14 -4.52 28.33
C ALA A 274 6.76 -5.50 27.32
N ARG A 275 6.81 -6.81 27.65
CA ARG A 275 7.33 -7.83 26.70
C ARG A 275 6.51 -7.96 25.42
N VAL A 276 5.19 -7.81 25.50
CA VAL A 276 4.32 -7.83 24.28
C VAL A 276 4.67 -6.63 23.40
N ASP A 277 4.71 -5.44 23.98
CA ASP A 277 5.03 -4.21 23.23
C ASP A 277 6.48 -4.20 22.74
N ASP A 278 7.46 -4.70 23.54
CA ASP A 278 8.87 -4.80 23.14
C ASP A 278 9.06 -5.68 21.92
N GLY A 279 8.31 -6.79 21.83
CA GLY A 279 8.35 -7.65 20.65
C GLY A 279 7.86 -6.95 19.38
N ALA A 280 6.85 -6.10 19.49
CA ALA A 280 6.39 -5.27 18.38
C ALA A 280 7.42 -4.18 18.03
N VAL A 281 7.93 -3.46 19.05
CA VAL A 281 8.96 -2.42 18.88
C VAL A 281 10.21 -2.99 18.22
N GLU A 282 10.66 -4.18 18.60
CA GLU A 282 11.81 -4.83 17.96
C GLU A 282 11.61 -5.00 16.44
N GLN A 283 10.44 -5.46 16.02
CA GLN A 283 10.14 -5.60 14.59
C GLN A 283 10.06 -4.24 13.89
N ILE A 284 9.49 -3.25 14.55
CA ILE A 284 9.40 -1.86 14.06
C ILE A 284 10.79 -1.29 13.81
N LEU A 285 11.70 -1.38 14.79
CA LEU A 285 13.06 -0.85 14.68
C LEU A 285 13.90 -1.58 13.60
N ARG A 286 13.55 -2.83 13.31
CA ARG A 286 14.15 -3.61 12.21
C ARG A 286 13.52 -3.35 10.84
N LEU A 287 12.51 -2.46 10.76
CA LEU A 287 11.69 -2.22 9.56
C LEU A 287 11.06 -3.52 9.01
N ASN A 288 10.74 -4.46 9.89
CA ASN A 288 10.25 -5.79 9.54
C ASN A 288 8.72 -5.86 9.62
N ARG A 289 8.03 -5.46 8.56
CA ARG A 289 6.57 -5.51 8.47
C ARG A 289 5.99 -6.91 8.75
N ARG A 290 6.52 -7.93 8.09
CA ARG A 290 6.04 -9.31 8.26
C ARG A 290 6.23 -9.81 9.69
N GLY A 291 7.37 -9.50 10.30
CA GLY A 291 7.64 -9.84 11.68
C GLY A 291 6.68 -9.14 12.65
N LEU A 292 6.33 -7.87 12.39
CA LEU A 292 5.34 -7.13 13.18
C LEU A 292 3.95 -7.78 13.12
N LEU A 293 3.47 -8.10 11.91
CA LEU A 293 2.17 -8.75 11.72
C LEU A 293 2.15 -10.16 12.37
N ALA A 294 3.19 -10.96 12.16
CA ALA A 294 3.33 -12.27 12.80
C ALA A 294 3.41 -12.19 14.34
N HIS A 295 4.05 -11.15 14.88
CA HIS A 295 4.07 -10.90 16.32
C HIS A 295 2.67 -10.56 16.85
N ALA A 296 1.93 -9.71 16.13
CA ALA A 296 0.56 -9.36 16.48
C ALA A 296 -0.36 -10.60 16.46
N ASP A 297 -0.30 -11.42 15.42
CA ASP A 297 -1.06 -12.68 15.34
C ASP A 297 -0.72 -13.64 16.49
N LYS A 298 0.58 -13.76 16.84
CA LYS A 298 1.05 -14.65 17.90
C LYS A 298 0.62 -14.21 19.30
N THR A 299 0.63 -12.92 19.56
CA THR A 299 0.38 -12.36 20.91
C THR A 299 -1.05 -11.90 21.12
N GLY A 300 -1.81 -11.69 20.03
CA GLY A 300 -3.13 -11.08 20.05
C GLY A 300 -3.10 -9.60 20.46
N THR A 301 -1.92 -8.93 20.40
CA THR A 301 -1.80 -7.52 20.79
C THR A 301 -2.80 -6.63 20.06
N THR A 302 -3.31 -5.66 20.76
CA THR A 302 -4.35 -4.75 20.30
C THR A 302 -3.79 -3.39 19.86
N ILE A 303 -2.63 -3.38 19.20
CA ILE A 303 -2.06 -2.19 18.56
C ILE A 303 -3.07 -1.69 17.53
N CYS A 304 -3.71 -0.53 17.79
CA CYS A 304 -4.80 -0.04 16.93
C CYS A 304 -4.29 0.35 15.54
N GLY A 305 -3.16 1.02 15.44
CA GLY A 305 -2.51 1.41 14.18
C GLY A 305 -1.59 0.35 13.58
N LEU A 306 -1.85 -0.95 13.79
CA LEU A 306 -1.00 -2.03 13.26
C LEU A 306 -0.78 -1.92 11.74
N HIS A 307 -1.84 -1.69 10.98
CA HIS A 307 -1.77 -1.55 9.51
C HIS A 307 -1.10 -0.24 9.06
N PRO A 308 -1.40 0.95 9.64
CA PRO A 308 -0.62 2.18 9.44
C PRO A 308 0.88 2.00 9.67
N ILE A 309 1.27 1.39 10.81
CA ILE A 309 2.68 1.09 11.11
C ILE A 309 3.26 0.14 10.07
N ALA A 310 2.57 -0.96 9.77
CA ALA A 310 3.02 -1.94 8.77
C ALA A 310 3.28 -1.30 7.40
N LEU A 311 2.39 -0.39 6.96
CA LEU A 311 2.57 0.38 5.72
C LEU A 311 3.77 1.33 5.81
N LEU A 312 3.95 2.02 6.94
CA LEU A 312 5.12 2.87 7.17
C LEU A 312 6.42 2.07 7.06
N LEU A 313 6.49 0.88 7.68
CA LEU A 313 7.67 0.02 7.60
C LEU A 313 7.97 -0.42 6.16
N ASP A 314 6.93 -0.74 5.39
CA ASP A 314 7.10 -1.11 3.98
C ASP A 314 7.60 0.07 3.13
N LEU A 315 7.14 1.30 3.42
CA LEU A 315 7.68 2.51 2.81
C LEU A 315 9.15 2.74 3.20
N LEU A 316 9.46 2.72 4.50
CA LEU A 316 10.80 3.01 5.01
C LEU A 316 11.84 1.99 4.56
N SER A 317 11.47 0.71 4.45
CA SER A 317 12.36 -0.35 3.99
C SER A 317 12.87 -0.17 2.55
N ARG A 318 12.26 0.72 1.78
CA ARG A 318 12.66 1.05 0.39
C ARG A 318 13.85 2.00 0.33
N PHE A 319 14.23 2.59 1.47
CA PHE A 319 15.30 3.59 1.55
C PHE A 319 16.43 3.12 2.45
N SER A 320 17.66 3.28 1.99
CA SER A 320 18.84 2.91 2.77
C SER A 320 19.12 3.93 3.88
N GLY A 321 19.78 3.47 4.95
CA GLY A 321 20.24 4.34 6.03
C GLY A 321 19.15 4.82 6.99
N VAL A 322 17.92 4.31 6.88
CA VAL A 322 16.85 4.62 7.84
C VAL A 322 17.13 3.93 9.17
N ARG A 323 17.01 4.68 10.27
CA ARG A 323 17.19 4.19 11.63
C ARG A 323 16.01 4.62 12.49
N GLY A 324 15.42 3.68 13.24
CA GLY A 324 14.37 3.92 14.21
C GLY A 324 14.91 4.00 15.62
N GLN A 325 14.31 4.88 16.45
CA GLN A 325 14.58 4.99 17.88
C GLN A 325 13.28 5.28 18.63
N VAL A 326 13.04 4.53 19.71
CA VAL A 326 11.96 4.88 20.66
C VAL A 326 12.37 6.17 21.39
N VAL A 327 11.52 7.17 21.34
CA VAL A 327 11.80 8.49 21.93
C VAL A 327 11.00 8.74 23.19
N ASN A 328 9.86 8.07 23.36
CA ASN A 328 9.08 8.07 24.60
C ASN A 328 8.24 6.79 24.71
N ARG A 329 7.97 6.36 25.93
CA ARG A 329 7.08 5.23 26.24
C ARG A 329 6.57 5.31 27.68
N TYR A 330 5.27 5.13 27.85
CA TYR A 330 4.59 4.93 29.13
C TYR A 330 3.17 4.40 28.86
N THR A 331 2.40 4.17 29.92
CA THR A 331 1.02 3.67 29.82
C THR A 331 0.02 4.64 30.46
N SER A 332 -1.27 4.49 30.14
CA SER A 332 -2.31 5.21 30.86
C SER A 332 -2.37 4.82 32.35
N GLY A 333 -1.96 3.61 32.70
CA GLY A 333 -1.81 3.17 34.09
C GLY A 333 -0.75 3.97 34.85
N ASP A 334 0.35 4.36 34.19
CA ASP A 334 1.38 5.26 34.79
C ASP A 334 0.83 6.68 35.04
N VAL A 335 -0.11 7.13 34.22
CA VAL A 335 -0.73 8.47 34.34
C VAL A 335 -1.80 8.50 35.41
N THR A 336 -2.61 7.44 35.53
CA THR A 336 -3.81 7.43 36.39
C THR A 336 -3.63 6.66 37.70
N GLY A 337 -2.65 5.75 37.76
CA GLY A 337 -2.51 4.76 38.83
C GLY A 337 -3.48 3.56 38.68
N ASP A 338 -4.37 3.58 37.68
CA ASP A 338 -5.32 2.50 37.42
C ASP A 338 -4.80 1.56 36.32
N TRP A 339 -4.56 0.32 36.74
CA TRP A 339 -4.06 -0.76 35.90
C TRP A 339 -5.14 -1.81 35.57
N SER A 340 -6.39 -1.58 35.96
CA SER A 340 -7.51 -2.49 35.63
C SER A 340 -7.75 -2.52 34.12
N SER A 341 -7.60 -1.36 33.48
CA SER A 341 -7.58 -1.21 32.02
C SER A 341 -6.53 -0.17 31.64
N SER A 342 -5.62 -0.51 30.74
CA SER A 342 -4.55 0.42 30.37
C SER A 342 -4.18 0.32 28.90
N VAL A 343 -3.64 1.43 28.38
CA VAL A 343 -3.15 1.59 27.00
C VAL A 343 -1.69 1.98 27.04
N THR A 344 -0.87 1.36 26.23
CA THR A 344 0.54 1.74 26.06
C THR A 344 0.67 2.80 24.97
N TYR A 345 1.42 3.84 25.27
CA TYR A 345 1.80 4.92 24.34
C TYR A 345 3.29 4.81 24.03
N VAL A 346 3.60 4.60 22.75
CA VAL A 346 4.99 4.53 22.27
C VAL A 346 5.15 5.55 21.16
N ASP A 347 6.19 6.37 21.26
CA ASP A 347 6.60 7.27 20.19
C ASP A 347 7.94 6.79 19.62
N VAL A 348 8.00 6.62 18.29
CA VAL A 348 9.19 6.16 17.58
C VAL A 348 9.53 7.17 16.50
N ALA A 349 10.76 7.70 16.53
CA ALA A 349 11.27 8.54 15.47
C ALA A 349 12.17 7.74 14.52
N PHE A 350 12.02 7.98 13.23
CA PHE A 350 12.89 7.44 12.19
C PHE A 350 13.71 8.56 11.57
N THR A 351 15.02 8.40 11.59
CA THR A 351 15.96 9.30 10.91
C THR A 351 16.44 8.69 9.60
N GLY A 352 16.73 9.55 8.62
CA GLY A 352 17.15 9.13 7.30
C GLY A 352 17.07 10.26 6.29
N GLN A 353 17.06 9.89 5.01
CA GLN A 353 16.90 10.83 3.92
C GLN A 353 15.92 10.30 2.88
N TRP A 354 14.90 11.09 2.58
CA TRP A 354 14.13 10.88 1.38
C TRP A 354 14.95 11.29 0.14
N PRO A 355 14.68 10.72 -1.04
CA PRO A 355 15.37 11.10 -2.27
C PRO A 355 15.13 12.58 -2.61
N GLU A 356 16.05 13.17 -3.34
CA GLU A 356 15.82 14.51 -3.92
C GLU A 356 14.69 14.45 -4.95
N ALA A 357 13.84 15.48 -4.98
CA ALA A 357 12.73 15.58 -5.94
C ALA A 357 13.22 15.43 -7.39
N SER A 358 14.40 15.99 -7.72
CA SER A 358 15.05 15.83 -9.01
C SER A 358 15.47 14.38 -9.33
N LYS A 359 15.78 13.58 -8.30
CA LYS A 359 16.11 12.15 -8.50
C LYS A 359 14.86 11.31 -8.65
N VAL A 360 13.73 11.72 -8.05
CA VAL A 360 12.42 11.09 -8.28
C VAL A 360 11.93 11.40 -9.69
N GLU A 361 12.13 12.64 -10.20
CA GLU A 361 11.85 13.01 -11.59
C GLU A 361 12.85 12.39 -12.57
N ALA A 362 14.13 12.32 -12.24
CA ALA A 362 15.15 11.67 -13.07
C ALA A 362 14.99 10.14 -13.09
N ALA A 363 14.55 9.52 -11.99
CA ALA A 363 14.12 8.11 -12.00
C ALA A 363 12.84 7.89 -12.84
N ARG A 364 12.06 8.95 -13.07
CA ARG A 364 10.89 8.96 -14.00
C ARG A 364 11.30 9.19 -15.45
N ALA A 365 12.26 10.10 -15.70
CA ALA A 365 12.81 10.36 -17.04
C ALA A 365 13.83 9.29 -17.44
N GLY A 366 14.49 8.71 -16.43
CA GLY A 366 15.41 7.60 -16.54
C GLY A 366 14.72 6.27 -16.31
N GLY A 367 13.61 5.98 -17.01
CA GLY A 367 13.25 4.61 -17.41
C GLY A 367 14.44 3.96 -18.13
N GLU A 368 15.63 4.51 -17.91
CA GLU A 368 16.91 4.11 -18.46
C GLU A 368 17.43 2.89 -17.70
N ARG A 369 17.21 1.75 -18.38
CA ARG A 369 18.12 0.61 -18.39
C ARG A 369 18.46 0.02 -17.00
N MET A 370 17.44 -0.53 -16.36
CA MET A 370 17.65 -1.60 -15.39
C MET A 370 18.16 -2.89 -16.10
N PHE A 371 18.39 -2.83 -17.41
CA PHE A 371 18.73 -3.94 -18.28
C PHE A 371 19.77 -3.53 -19.34
N PRO A 372 20.71 -4.40 -19.69
CA PRO A 372 20.66 -5.86 -19.65
C PRO A 372 21.24 -6.46 -18.35
N LEU A 373 20.77 -7.68 -17.97
CA LEU A 373 21.46 -8.55 -17.02
C LEU A 373 22.75 -9.08 -17.67
N SER A 374 23.87 -8.98 -16.96
CA SER A 374 25.12 -9.61 -17.40
C SER A 374 25.00 -11.14 -17.37
N GLU A 375 25.89 -11.84 -18.07
CA GLU A 375 25.94 -13.32 -17.99
C GLU A 375 26.23 -13.82 -16.58
N GLU A 376 27.07 -13.11 -15.81
CA GLU A 376 27.35 -13.42 -14.41
C GLU A 376 26.09 -13.31 -13.54
N GLU A 377 25.29 -12.25 -13.74
CA GLU A 377 24.03 -12.05 -13.01
C GLU A 377 23.01 -13.14 -13.37
N ARG A 378 22.84 -13.46 -14.66
CA ARG A 378 21.95 -14.55 -15.12
C ARG A 378 22.38 -15.90 -14.55
N GLY A 379 23.67 -16.24 -14.64
CA GLY A 379 24.22 -17.47 -14.08
C GLY A 379 24.05 -17.55 -12.56
N THR A 380 24.20 -16.43 -11.86
CA THR A 380 23.97 -16.37 -10.40
C THR A 380 22.50 -16.61 -10.05
N LEU A 381 21.56 -15.99 -10.78
CA LEU A 381 20.12 -16.19 -10.56
C LEU A 381 19.67 -17.62 -10.88
N LEU A 382 20.23 -18.27 -11.92
CA LEU A 382 19.95 -19.68 -12.24
C LEU A 382 20.47 -20.62 -11.15
N ARG A 383 21.73 -20.45 -10.70
CA ARG A 383 22.27 -21.24 -9.57
C ARG A 383 21.45 -21.05 -8.31
N LEU A 384 21.03 -19.82 -8.02
CA LEU A 384 20.18 -19.49 -6.86
C LEU A 384 18.82 -20.17 -6.94
N ALA A 385 18.15 -20.07 -8.10
CA ALA A 385 16.86 -20.73 -8.32
C ALA A 385 16.96 -22.25 -8.18
N ARG A 386 18.00 -22.85 -8.75
CA ARG A 386 18.28 -24.29 -8.65
C ARG A 386 18.51 -24.72 -7.19
N ALA A 387 19.36 -24.01 -6.48
CA ALA A 387 19.64 -24.30 -5.07
C ALA A 387 18.40 -24.15 -4.19
N SER A 388 17.58 -23.10 -4.44
CA SER A 388 16.33 -22.86 -3.72
C SER A 388 15.28 -23.94 -4.00
N LEU A 389 15.12 -24.33 -5.26
CA LEU A 389 14.24 -25.40 -5.70
C LEU A 389 14.61 -26.73 -4.99
N GLU A 390 15.88 -27.16 -5.11
CA GLU A 390 16.35 -28.45 -4.58
C GLU A 390 16.24 -28.50 -3.04
N ALA A 391 16.68 -27.45 -2.34
CA ALA A 391 16.60 -27.38 -0.89
C ALA A 391 15.13 -27.45 -0.41
N SER A 392 14.24 -26.70 -1.05
CA SER A 392 12.84 -26.64 -0.67
C SER A 392 12.09 -27.94 -0.97
N VAL A 393 12.33 -28.56 -2.12
CA VAL A 393 11.70 -29.84 -2.49
C VAL A 393 12.19 -30.97 -1.58
N ARG A 394 13.49 -31.05 -1.26
CA ARG A 394 14.03 -32.08 -0.36
C ARG A 394 13.51 -31.94 1.08
N LYS A 395 13.22 -30.73 1.52
CA LYS A 395 12.75 -30.44 2.88
C LYS A 395 11.23 -30.41 2.98
N GLY A 396 10.52 -30.28 1.86
CA GLY A 396 9.06 -30.10 1.82
C GLY A 396 8.59 -28.73 2.33
N SER A 397 9.50 -27.75 2.46
CA SER A 397 9.21 -26.39 2.92
C SER A 397 10.24 -25.41 2.38
N PHE A 398 9.89 -24.10 2.34
CA PHE A 398 10.82 -23.05 1.92
C PHE A 398 12.08 -23.04 2.80
N GLU A 399 13.25 -23.09 2.17
CA GLU A 399 14.53 -23.16 2.87
C GLU A 399 15.35 -21.87 2.69
N PRO A 400 15.39 -20.98 3.70
CA PRO A 400 16.12 -19.71 3.62
C PRO A 400 17.67 -19.86 3.64
N ALA A 401 18.21 -21.06 3.89
CA ALA A 401 19.65 -21.28 3.96
C ALA A 401 20.37 -21.11 2.61
N VAL A 402 19.63 -20.97 1.54
CA VAL A 402 20.15 -20.79 0.17
C VAL A 402 21.05 -19.55 0.04
N ARG A 403 20.83 -18.49 0.82
CA ARG A 403 21.70 -17.30 0.86
C ARG A 403 23.16 -17.60 1.23
N LYS A 404 23.42 -18.66 1.98
CA LYS A 404 24.77 -19.08 2.35
C LYS A 404 25.46 -19.89 1.25
N THR A 405 24.67 -20.45 0.33
CA THR A 405 25.16 -21.38 -0.69
C THR A 405 25.52 -20.68 -1.99
N VAL A 406 24.81 -19.61 -2.34
CA VAL A 406 25.05 -18.81 -3.55
C VAL A 406 25.33 -17.37 -3.13
N PRO A 407 26.58 -16.85 -3.24
CA PRO A 407 26.91 -15.47 -2.92
C PRO A 407 26.12 -14.48 -3.79
N MET A 408 25.60 -13.42 -3.18
CA MET A 408 24.88 -12.37 -3.89
C MET A 408 25.85 -11.43 -4.62
N VAL A 409 25.59 -11.19 -5.88
CA VAL A 409 26.25 -10.12 -6.65
C VAL A 409 25.59 -8.80 -6.25
N PRO A 410 26.34 -7.74 -5.86
CA PRO A 410 25.77 -6.49 -5.36
C PRO A 410 24.72 -5.82 -6.28
N SER A 411 24.88 -5.94 -7.58
CA SER A 411 23.91 -5.41 -8.56
C SER A 411 22.55 -6.12 -8.53
N LEU A 412 22.46 -7.33 -7.96
CA LEU A 412 21.22 -8.08 -7.78
C LEU A 412 20.43 -7.67 -6.52
N GLU A 413 20.94 -6.72 -5.72
CA GLU A 413 20.13 -6.06 -4.67
C GLU A 413 19.02 -5.17 -5.23
N ARG A 414 19.13 -4.78 -6.52
CA ARG A 414 18.08 -4.00 -7.18
C ARG A 414 16.75 -4.72 -7.15
N LYS A 415 15.65 -3.97 -6.98
CA LYS A 415 14.30 -4.52 -6.98
C LYS A 415 13.81 -4.74 -8.40
N ALA A 416 13.40 -5.95 -8.72
CA ALA A 416 12.76 -6.29 -9.99
C ALA A 416 11.73 -7.39 -9.80
N GLY A 417 10.61 -7.31 -10.52
CA GLY A 417 9.67 -8.42 -10.63
C GLY A 417 10.35 -9.61 -11.32
N ALA A 418 10.00 -10.81 -10.92
CA ALA A 418 10.48 -12.00 -11.60
C ALA A 418 9.48 -13.14 -11.54
N PHE A 419 9.47 -13.96 -12.58
CA PHE A 419 8.81 -15.26 -12.62
C PHE A 419 9.85 -16.35 -12.70
N VAL A 420 9.60 -17.46 -12.00
CA VAL A 420 10.37 -18.68 -12.14
C VAL A 420 9.43 -19.75 -12.68
N THR A 421 9.78 -20.26 -13.86
CA THR A 421 9.05 -21.30 -14.57
C THR A 421 9.84 -22.59 -14.47
N LEU A 422 9.20 -23.63 -14.02
CA LEU A 422 9.72 -25.00 -14.00
C LEU A 422 9.15 -25.74 -15.19
N LYS A 423 10.02 -26.31 -16.01
CA LYS A 423 9.66 -27.15 -17.16
C LYS A 423 10.13 -28.56 -16.90
N CYS A 424 9.31 -29.55 -17.27
CA CYS A 424 9.68 -30.95 -17.11
C CYS A 424 9.17 -31.73 -18.30
N LYS A 425 10.07 -32.16 -19.17
CA LYS A 425 9.71 -32.99 -20.33
C LYS A 425 9.14 -34.31 -19.86
N MET A 426 7.91 -34.60 -20.24
CA MET A 426 7.31 -35.91 -20.04
C MET A 426 8.19 -36.95 -20.79
N ASN A 427 8.81 -37.87 -20.03
CA ASN A 427 9.44 -39.03 -20.59
C ASN A 427 8.51 -40.25 -20.49
N ASP A 428 8.74 -41.28 -21.32
CA ASP A 428 7.95 -42.50 -21.38
C ASP A 428 7.82 -43.24 -20.04
N ASP A 429 8.63 -42.88 -19.05
CA ASP A 429 8.64 -43.44 -17.69
C ASP A 429 7.64 -42.81 -16.73
N GLY A 430 6.84 -41.79 -17.13
CA GLY A 430 5.82 -41.16 -16.31
C GLY A 430 6.34 -40.42 -15.07
N ARG A 431 7.61 -40.01 -15.04
CA ARG A 431 8.27 -39.42 -13.86
C ARG A 431 8.03 -37.94 -13.68
N CYS A 432 7.44 -37.28 -14.66
CA CYS A 432 7.07 -35.87 -14.60
C CYS A 432 5.56 -35.66 -14.75
N PHE A 433 4.99 -34.83 -13.87
CA PHE A 433 3.56 -34.49 -13.90
C PHE A 433 3.30 -33.11 -14.54
N GLY A 434 3.89 -32.86 -15.73
CA GLY A 434 3.71 -31.62 -16.48
C GLY A 434 2.29 -31.45 -17.06
N ARG A 435 1.91 -30.21 -17.36
CA ARG A 435 0.68 -29.88 -18.12
C ARG A 435 1.07 -29.13 -19.40
N GLY A 436 0.44 -29.51 -20.52
CA GLY A 436 0.70 -28.86 -21.80
C GLY A 436 2.16 -29.03 -22.24
N GLU A 437 2.72 -27.97 -22.86
CA GLU A 437 4.11 -27.95 -23.35
C GLU A 437 5.13 -27.96 -22.18
N ASP A 438 5.27 -29.09 -21.50
CA ASP A 438 6.25 -29.35 -20.46
C ASP A 438 6.18 -28.49 -19.18
N LEU A 439 5.15 -27.62 -19.00
CA LEU A 439 5.02 -26.78 -17.82
C LEU A 439 4.77 -27.61 -16.56
N ARG A 440 5.63 -27.41 -15.52
CA ARG A 440 5.55 -28.11 -14.23
C ARG A 440 5.28 -27.19 -13.05
N GLY A 441 5.53 -25.91 -13.17
CA GLY A 441 5.23 -24.87 -12.18
C GLY A 441 5.66 -23.50 -12.69
N CYS A 442 4.92 -22.44 -12.31
CA CYS A 442 5.30 -21.08 -12.67
C CYS A 442 4.67 -20.10 -11.69
N ILE A 443 5.49 -19.49 -10.85
CA ILE A 443 5.07 -18.46 -9.88
C ILE A 443 5.99 -17.24 -10.02
N GLY A 444 5.40 -16.06 -9.90
CA GLY A 444 6.16 -14.82 -9.99
C GLY A 444 5.52 -13.66 -9.26
N THR A 445 6.24 -12.55 -9.27
CA THR A 445 5.83 -11.26 -8.74
C THR A 445 6.06 -10.21 -9.82
N ILE A 446 5.04 -9.41 -10.13
CA ILE A 446 5.13 -8.35 -11.14
C ILE A 446 5.76 -7.10 -10.52
N GLU A 447 5.27 -6.72 -9.34
CA GLU A 447 5.75 -5.53 -8.61
C GLU A 447 6.70 -6.00 -7.50
N PRO A 448 7.99 -5.62 -7.57
CA PRO A 448 8.99 -6.14 -6.65
C PRO A 448 8.90 -5.49 -5.28
N THR A 449 8.78 -6.29 -4.24
CA THR A 449 8.96 -5.87 -2.84
C THR A 449 10.39 -6.09 -2.38
N ASP A 450 11.03 -7.13 -2.91
CA ASP A 450 12.34 -7.62 -2.51
C ASP A 450 13.36 -7.42 -3.65
N SER A 451 14.64 -7.66 -3.36
CA SER A 451 15.67 -7.68 -4.40
C SER A 451 15.35 -8.76 -5.44
N VAL A 452 15.84 -8.59 -6.68
CA VAL A 452 15.67 -9.62 -7.72
C VAL A 452 16.26 -10.96 -7.25
N TYR A 453 17.35 -10.92 -6.49
CA TYR A 453 17.96 -12.10 -5.89
C TYR A 453 16.96 -12.84 -4.97
N GLU A 454 16.36 -12.13 -4.01
CA GLU A 454 15.39 -12.72 -3.08
C GLU A 454 14.10 -13.14 -3.77
N THR A 455 13.64 -12.35 -4.72
CA THR A 455 12.43 -12.66 -5.50
C THR A 455 12.64 -13.98 -6.25
N VAL A 456 13.74 -14.18 -6.94
CA VAL A 456 14.03 -15.42 -7.67
C VAL A 456 14.14 -16.61 -6.72
N ALA A 457 14.85 -16.47 -5.60
CA ALA A 457 14.96 -17.55 -4.62
C ALA A 457 13.60 -18.01 -4.07
N MET A 458 12.75 -17.04 -3.68
CA MET A 458 11.40 -17.32 -3.19
C MET A 458 10.50 -17.93 -4.26
N ARG A 459 10.52 -17.39 -5.48
CA ARG A 459 9.63 -17.86 -6.56
C ARG A 459 10.02 -19.23 -7.09
N ALA A 460 11.28 -19.61 -7.05
CA ALA A 460 11.72 -20.97 -7.37
C ALA A 460 11.13 -22.01 -6.39
N ALA A 461 11.15 -21.71 -5.11
CA ALA A 461 10.52 -22.56 -4.09
C ALA A 461 8.99 -22.60 -4.25
N SER A 462 8.36 -21.44 -4.41
CA SER A 462 6.90 -21.36 -4.57
C SER A 462 6.42 -22.06 -5.85
N ALA A 463 7.15 -21.97 -6.97
CA ALA A 463 6.79 -22.66 -8.20
C ALA A 463 6.76 -24.19 -8.05
N ALA A 464 7.60 -24.73 -7.13
CA ALA A 464 7.63 -26.15 -6.86
C ALA A 464 6.60 -26.63 -5.84
N LEU A 465 6.30 -25.80 -4.83
CA LEU A 465 5.52 -26.21 -3.65
C LEU A 465 4.12 -25.61 -3.57
N GLU A 466 3.87 -24.46 -4.21
CA GLU A 466 2.67 -23.65 -3.99
C GLU A 466 1.86 -23.39 -5.28
N ASP A 467 2.26 -23.93 -6.43
CA ASP A 467 1.50 -23.78 -7.67
C ASP A 467 0.27 -24.67 -7.67
N THR A 468 -0.87 -24.11 -7.28
CA THR A 468 -2.16 -24.81 -7.12
C THR A 468 -2.76 -25.35 -8.42
N ARG A 469 -2.18 -25.01 -9.57
CA ARG A 469 -2.60 -25.58 -10.87
C ARG A 469 -2.21 -27.05 -11.00
N PHE A 470 -1.24 -27.51 -10.20
CA PHE A 470 -0.75 -28.87 -10.18
C PHE A 470 -1.24 -29.60 -8.91
N PRO A 471 -1.75 -30.83 -9.04
CA PRO A 471 -2.33 -31.57 -7.90
C PRO A 471 -1.29 -32.01 -6.88
N HIS A 472 -0.02 -32.07 -7.27
CA HIS A 472 1.10 -32.48 -6.42
C HIS A 472 2.26 -31.50 -6.55
N THR A 473 2.96 -31.26 -5.46
CA THR A 473 4.22 -30.53 -5.43
C THR A 473 5.30 -31.27 -6.21
N VAL A 474 6.35 -30.54 -6.66
CA VAL A 474 7.51 -31.19 -7.30
C VAL A 474 8.14 -32.17 -6.32
N SER A 475 8.36 -33.39 -6.76
CA SER A 475 9.00 -34.45 -5.96
C SER A 475 10.51 -34.48 -6.15
N VAL A 476 11.23 -35.10 -5.20
CA VAL A 476 12.69 -35.31 -5.30
C VAL A 476 13.07 -36.11 -6.56
N ALA A 477 12.21 -37.04 -6.98
CA ALA A 477 12.42 -37.84 -8.17
C ALA A 477 12.34 -37.04 -9.48
N GLU A 478 11.59 -35.94 -9.50
CA GLU A 478 11.44 -35.05 -10.66
C GLU A 478 12.63 -34.09 -10.81
N LEU A 479 13.38 -33.76 -9.74
CA LEU A 479 14.45 -32.75 -9.76
C LEU A 479 15.47 -32.91 -10.90
N PRO A 480 15.93 -34.12 -11.28
CA PRO A 480 16.89 -34.30 -12.37
C PRO A 480 16.32 -33.97 -13.76
N TYR A 481 14.99 -33.95 -13.89
CA TYR A 481 14.27 -33.72 -15.15
C TYR A 481 13.67 -32.34 -15.27
N VAL A 482 13.64 -31.57 -14.17
CA VAL A 482 13.13 -30.18 -14.14
C VAL A 482 14.20 -29.23 -14.63
N THR A 483 13.89 -28.41 -15.63
CA THR A 483 14.69 -27.27 -16.04
C THR A 483 14.04 -25.97 -15.58
N ILE A 484 14.86 -24.93 -15.35
CA ILE A 484 14.45 -23.64 -14.83
C ILE A 484 14.57 -22.58 -15.91
N GLU A 485 13.50 -21.81 -16.08
CA GLU A 485 13.50 -20.57 -16.85
C GLU A 485 13.14 -19.40 -15.93
N ILE A 486 13.84 -18.28 -16.03
CA ILE A 486 13.62 -17.07 -15.25
C ILE A 486 13.25 -15.95 -16.19
N SER A 487 12.15 -15.25 -15.87
CA SER A 487 11.76 -13.99 -16.52
C SER A 487 11.92 -12.85 -15.52
N VAL A 488 12.89 -11.96 -15.72
CA VAL A 488 13.08 -10.76 -14.90
C VAL A 488 12.41 -9.59 -15.61
N LEU A 489 11.53 -8.87 -14.90
CA LEU A 489 10.61 -7.88 -15.47
C LEU A 489 11.11 -6.46 -15.31
N THR A 490 10.87 -5.62 -16.32
CA THR A 490 10.95 -4.16 -16.14
C THR A 490 9.79 -3.65 -15.30
N PRO A 491 9.92 -2.49 -14.62
CA PRO A 491 8.80 -1.88 -13.93
C PRO A 491 7.60 -1.64 -14.88
N PRO A 492 6.37 -1.99 -14.47
CA PRO A 492 5.19 -1.76 -15.29
C PRO A 492 4.92 -0.28 -15.54
N VAL A 493 4.71 0.09 -16.79
CA VAL A 493 4.43 1.47 -17.23
C VAL A 493 2.98 1.57 -17.70
N PRO A 494 2.17 2.54 -17.23
CA PRO A 494 0.83 2.75 -17.73
C PRO A 494 0.85 3.25 -19.17
N ILE A 495 -0.10 2.76 -19.99
CA ILE A 495 -0.32 3.17 -21.38
C ILE A 495 -1.73 3.74 -21.55
N LYS A 496 -1.94 4.53 -22.62
CA LYS A 496 -3.20 5.22 -22.87
C LYS A 496 -4.30 4.30 -23.38
N GLY A 497 -3.91 3.27 -24.10
CA GLY A 497 -4.86 2.33 -24.66
C GLY A 497 -4.21 1.07 -25.23
N PRO A 498 -5.02 0.09 -25.63
CA PRO A 498 -4.52 -1.20 -26.09
C PRO A 498 -3.74 -1.11 -27.42
N GLU A 499 -3.85 -0.01 -28.16
CA GLU A 499 -3.12 0.25 -29.41
C GLU A 499 -1.61 0.37 -29.21
N GLU A 500 -1.16 0.76 -28.01
CA GLU A 500 0.26 0.88 -27.65
C GLU A 500 0.90 -0.49 -27.31
N ILE A 501 0.10 -1.53 -27.17
CA ILE A 501 0.59 -2.88 -26.85
C ILE A 501 1.28 -3.48 -28.09
N VAL A 502 2.51 -3.92 -27.92
CA VAL A 502 3.27 -4.65 -28.94
C VAL A 502 3.35 -6.12 -28.53
N ILE A 503 2.66 -6.98 -29.28
CA ILE A 503 2.67 -8.44 -29.02
C ILE A 503 4.09 -9.00 -29.18
N GLY A 504 4.48 -9.87 -28.27
CA GLY A 504 5.82 -10.47 -28.22
C GLY A 504 6.88 -9.60 -27.53
N LYS A 505 6.63 -8.30 -27.39
CA LYS A 505 7.53 -7.39 -26.66
C LYS A 505 7.01 -7.06 -25.26
N HIS A 506 5.72 -6.75 -25.17
CA HIS A 506 5.11 -6.29 -23.94
C HIS A 506 4.42 -7.43 -23.18
N GLY A 507 4.77 -7.59 -21.90
CA GLY A 507 3.87 -8.17 -20.92
C GLY A 507 2.74 -7.18 -20.64
N ILE A 508 1.53 -7.68 -20.46
CA ILE A 508 0.33 -6.86 -20.38
C ILE A 508 -0.33 -7.07 -19.03
N ILE A 509 -0.59 -5.99 -18.31
CA ILE A 509 -1.46 -5.99 -17.14
C ILE A 509 -2.76 -5.30 -17.55
N LEU A 510 -3.88 -6.01 -17.40
CA LEU A 510 -5.23 -5.49 -17.58
C LEU A 510 -5.92 -5.35 -16.23
N GLY A 511 -6.57 -4.21 -16.01
CA GLY A 511 -7.32 -3.93 -14.78
C GLY A 511 -8.68 -3.29 -15.07
N VAL A 512 -9.73 -3.78 -14.39
CA VAL A 512 -11.06 -3.15 -14.32
C VAL A 512 -11.52 -3.21 -12.87
N GLY A 513 -11.52 -2.08 -12.20
CA GLY A 513 -11.77 -2.04 -10.77
C GLY A 513 -10.80 -2.93 -10.00
N TRP A 514 -11.32 -3.94 -9.31
CA TRP A 514 -10.54 -4.89 -8.50
C TRP A 514 -9.99 -6.09 -9.28
N ASN A 515 -10.51 -6.33 -10.48
CA ASN A 515 -10.15 -7.49 -11.27
C ASN A 515 -8.92 -7.17 -12.12
N ARG A 516 -7.84 -7.93 -11.91
CA ARG A 516 -6.58 -7.76 -12.64
C ARG A 516 -6.02 -9.10 -13.08
N ALA A 517 -5.39 -9.09 -14.22
CA ALA A 517 -4.61 -10.21 -14.72
C ALA A 517 -3.42 -9.71 -15.54
N THR A 518 -2.45 -10.58 -15.71
CA THR A 518 -1.30 -10.34 -16.58
C THR A 518 -1.00 -11.54 -17.47
N PHE A 519 -0.42 -11.24 -18.63
CA PHE A 519 0.32 -12.20 -19.46
C PHE A 519 1.76 -11.70 -19.62
N LEU A 520 2.71 -12.62 -19.58
CA LEU A 520 4.10 -12.38 -19.96
C LEU A 520 4.20 -12.13 -21.48
N PRO A 521 5.26 -11.46 -21.95
CA PRO A 521 5.42 -11.12 -23.37
C PRO A 521 5.33 -12.31 -24.33
N GLN A 522 5.84 -13.45 -23.93
CA GLN A 522 5.92 -14.66 -24.76
C GLN A 522 4.57 -15.39 -24.92
N VAL A 523 3.62 -15.21 -24.01
CA VAL A 523 2.36 -15.97 -23.99
C VAL A 523 1.55 -15.81 -25.28
N ALA A 524 1.40 -14.59 -25.76
CA ALA A 524 0.60 -14.34 -26.95
C ALA A 524 1.24 -14.94 -28.24
N PRO A 525 2.56 -14.76 -28.50
CA PRO A 525 3.24 -15.42 -29.60
C PRO A 525 3.19 -16.95 -29.56
N GLU A 526 3.43 -17.57 -28.39
CA GLU A 526 3.37 -19.02 -28.20
C GLU A 526 2.00 -19.61 -28.53
N GLN A 527 0.93 -18.83 -28.30
CA GLN A 527 -0.44 -19.24 -28.58
C GLN A 527 -0.94 -18.79 -29.96
N GLY A 528 -0.12 -18.06 -30.72
CA GLY A 528 -0.51 -17.50 -32.03
C GLY A 528 -1.62 -16.44 -31.90
N TRP A 529 -1.74 -15.74 -30.77
CA TRP A 529 -2.79 -14.75 -30.55
C TRP A 529 -2.40 -13.38 -31.08
N ASP A 530 -3.36 -12.73 -31.74
CA ASP A 530 -3.28 -11.31 -32.01
C ASP A 530 -3.60 -10.47 -30.75
N ARG A 531 -3.53 -9.16 -30.87
CA ARG A 531 -3.78 -8.26 -29.75
C ARG A 531 -5.19 -8.41 -29.17
N GLU A 532 -6.20 -8.45 -30.01
CA GLU A 532 -7.60 -8.54 -29.55
C GLU A 532 -7.87 -9.88 -28.86
N THR A 533 -7.41 -10.97 -29.44
CA THR A 533 -7.53 -12.31 -28.86
C THR A 533 -6.81 -12.37 -27.51
N THR A 534 -5.60 -11.81 -27.42
CA THR A 534 -4.83 -11.73 -26.17
C THR A 534 -5.62 -10.99 -25.09
N LEU A 535 -6.23 -9.85 -25.41
CA LEU A 535 -6.96 -9.04 -24.45
C LEU A 535 -8.27 -9.67 -24.00
N ARG A 536 -8.96 -10.40 -24.87
CA ARG A 536 -10.13 -11.22 -24.51
C ARG A 536 -9.76 -12.31 -23.51
N HIS A 537 -8.69 -13.04 -23.78
CA HIS A 537 -8.19 -14.07 -22.86
C HIS A 537 -7.71 -13.47 -21.54
N LEU A 538 -7.09 -12.29 -21.58
CA LEU A 538 -6.63 -11.60 -20.38
C LEU A 538 -7.80 -11.10 -19.52
N ALA A 539 -8.88 -10.57 -20.14
CA ALA A 539 -10.11 -10.21 -19.44
C ALA A 539 -10.74 -11.44 -18.76
N ARG A 540 -10.83 -12.57 -19.48
CA ARG A 540 -11.32 -13.84 -18.92
C ARG A 540 -10.45 -14.32 -17.74
N LYS A 541 -9.12 -14.21 -17.86
CA LYS A 541 -8.19 -14.54 -16.78
C LYS A 541 -8.39 -13.65 -15.55
N ALA A 542 -8.80 -12.39 -15.75
CA ALA A 542 -9.16 -11.46 -14.68
C ALA A 542 -10.54 -11.74 -14.05
N GLY A 543 -11.26 -12.76 -14.50
CA GLY A 543 -12.62 -13.05 -14.06
C GLY A 543 -13.67 -12.08 -14.61
N LEU A 544 -13.39 -11.46 -15.76
CA LEU A 544 -14.23 -10.46 -16.41
C LEU A 544 -14.86 -11.01 -17.70
N PRO A 545 -15.97 -10.41 -18.19
CA PRO A 545 -16.48 -10.66 -19.53
C PRO A 545 -15.40 -10.37 -20.60
N GLU A 546 -15.44 -11.12 -21.70
CA GLU A 546 -14.42 -11.02 -22.75
C GLU A 546 -14.28 -9.63 -23.38
N ASP A 547 -15.35 -8.84 -23.40
CA ASP A 547 -15.38 -7.48 -23.96
C ASP A 547 -14.96 -6.40 -22.97
N ALA A 548 -14.73 -6.76 -21.69
CA ALA A 548 -14.32 -5.82 -20.63
C ALA A 548 -12.96 -5.15 -20.94
N TRP A 549 -12.13 -5.77 -21.79
CA TRP A 549 -10.86 -5.18 -22.24
C TRP A 549 -11.04 -3.81 -22.92
N LYS A 550 -12.19 -3.52 -23.52
CA LYS A 550 -12.47 -2.24 -24.19
C LYS A 550 -12.54 -1.04 -23.24
N LYS A 551 -12.74 -1.30 -21.94
CA LYS A 551 -12.88 -0.29 -20.88
C LYS A 551 -11.83 -0.47 -19.78
N ALA A 552 -10.85 -1.34 -20.01
CA ALA A 552 -9.83 -1.65 -19.03
C ALA A 552 -8.71 -0.60 -19.00
N GLU A 553 -8.06 -0.48 -17.87
CA GLU A 553 -6.78 0.20 -17.71
C GLU A 553 -5.64 -0.78 -18.02
N TYR A 554 -4.58 -0.26 -18.63
CA TYR A 554 -3.45 -1.07 -19.05
C TYR A 554 -2.14 -0.56 -18.48
N LYS A 555 -1.29 -1.51 -18.06
CA LYS A 555 0.14 -1.28 -17.90
C LYS A 555 0.89 -2.30 -18.75
N VAL A 556 2.07 -1.93 -19.26
CA VAL A 556 2.95 -2.82 -20.00
C VAL A 556 4.32 -2.88 -19.33
N TYR A 557 4.99 -4.01 -19.49
CA TYR A 557 6.36 -4.24 -19.05
C TYR A 557 7.10 -5.11 -20.06
N GLU A 558 8.42 -5.10 -20.04
CA GLU A 558 9.26 -6.02 -20.80
C GLU A 558 9.84 -7.09 -19.87
N ALA A 559 10.28 -8.21 -20.41
CA ALA A 559 10.92 -9.28 -19.66
C ALA A 559 12.22 -9.70 -20.34
N ILE A 560 13.26 -9.94 -19.52
CA ILE A 560 14.44 -10.70 -19.95
C ILE A 560 14.23 -12.13 -19.52
N VAL A 561 14.16 -13.02 -20.49
CA VAL A 561 13.95 -14.46 -20.29
C VAL A 561 15.28 -15.17 -20.54
N PHE A 562 15.66 -16.06 -19.64
CA PHE A 562 16.85 -16.91 -19.77
C PHE A 562 16.65 -18.21 -18.98
N GLY A 563 17.27 -19.28 -19.44
CA GLY A 563 17.05 -20.61 -18.89
C GLY A 563 18.33 -21.44 -18.80
N GLU A 564 18.26 -22.58 -18.11
CA GLU A 564 19.37 -23.53 -17.96
C GLU A 564 19.73 -24.21 -19.29
N ASP A 565 18.79 -24.30 -20.24
CA ASP A 565 19.03 -24.93 -21.54
C ASP A 565 19.88 -24.03 -22.47
N GLU A 566 20.03 -22.74 -22.18
CA GLU A 566 20.88 -21.81 -22.95
C GLU A 566 22.37 -21.86 -22.49
N HIS A 567 22.66 -22.53 -21.39
CA HIS A 567 23.99 -22.59 -20.76
C HIS A 567 24.54 -24.01 -20.66
N ARG A 568 23.95 -24.97 -21.38
CA ARG A 568 24.47 -26.36 -21.49
C ARG A 568 25.26 -26.60 -22.75
#